data_7966746b318fb25a627922cbaa942e8c
#
_entry.id   7966746b318fb25a627922cbaa942e8c
#
_cell.length_a   1.000
_cell.length_b   1.000
_cell.length_c   1.000
_cell.angle_alpha   90.00
_cell.angle_beta   90.00
_cell.angle_gamma   90.00
#
_symmetry.space_group_name_H-M   'P 1'
#
loop_
_entity.id
_entity.type
_entity.pdbx_description
1 polymer ?
#
loop_
_entity_poly.entity_id
_entity_poly.type
_entity_poly.pdbx_seq_one_letter_code
_entity_poly.pdbx_strand_id
1 'polypeptide(L)'
;MSQTIVPVLLGADLNCYNVARAFHMQYGVKSYAFARYAISATKYSKIVHFTCVPNIDTDSVMLDVLHRFADAHIGDRMVLFGCTDDYVAMIIRNRDELSDFVIPYPPKEMLTTVSKKAEFYEMCDKFGIPHPDTVVLTDKTDADSITADKLGFSYPIIVKPSSSVDYWKHSFDGMKKVYTAASPEEAAEIINRIYAAGYPEKMILQELIAGGDSQMRVFTCFSDKNGKVRAMCLGHTMLEEHTPKGLGNHAAIVTEPVSSLPIADKIKDMLEALGYTGFSNFDIKLRENTKDDYRVFEINLRQGRSNFYLTSAGLNVAYLANEVYESAGNDCNKVEKVVFWHHIPKSTAYKYTEDKTLVEKAKSLSKQGLEYSSVWYTPDMRFNPLRIICVLEQLRRQKGKFKKYYPVKK
;
A
#
# COMPACT_ATOMS: atom_id res chain seq x y z
N MET A 1 -21.37 30.10 -0.03
CA MET A 1 -20.75 29.54 1.18
C MET A 1 -19.82 28.44 0.73
N SER A 2 -18.61 28.35 1.26
CA SER A 2 -17.72 27.20 0.94
C SER A 2 -18.33 25.93 1.55
N GLN A 3 -18.40 24.85 0.77
CA GLN A 3 -18.86 23.55 1.26
C GLN A 3 -17.94 23.07 2.40
N THR A 4 -18.52 22.47 3.44
CA THR A 4 -17.75 21.83 4.51
C THR A 4 -17.11 20.56 3.97
N ILE A 5 -15.79 20.39 4.18
CA ILE A 5 -15.09 19.16 3.77
C ILE A 5 -15.31 18.10 4.84
N VAL A 6 -15.85 16.96 4.43
CA VAL A 6 -16.19 15.82 5.31
C VAL A 6 -15.46 14.57 4.83
N PRO A 7 -14.30 14.23 5.42
CA PRO A 7 -13.60 12.97 5.08
C PRO A 7 -14.30 11.77 5.69
N VAL A 8 -14.61 10.77 4.85
CA VAL A 8 -15.25 9.50 5.23
C VAL A 8 -14.30 8.35 4.94
N LEU A 9 -13.99 7.56 5.96
CA LEU A 9 -12.93 6.55 5.92
C LEU A 9 -13.48 5.17 6.26
N LEU A 10 -13.29 4.19 5.39
CA LEU A 10 -13.56 2.79 5.70
C LEU A 10 -12.28 2.12 6.19
N GLY A 11 -12.20 1.87 7.50
CA GLY A 11 -11.02 1.28 8.15
C GLY A 11 -10.74 1.82 9.54
N ALA A 12 -9.74 1.25 10.19
CA ALA A 12 -9.34 1.63 11.55
C ALA A 12 -7.81 1.64 11.76
N ASP A 13 -7.06 1.21 10.76
CA ASP A 13 -5.62 0.94 10.83
C ASP A 13 -4.76 2.20 10.68
N LEU A 14 -3.46 2.01 10.49
CA LEU A 14 -2.51 3.10 10.29
C LEU A 14 -2.80 3.90 9.02
N ASN A 15 -3.27 3.24 7.94
CA ASN A 15 -3.69 3.91 6.71
C ASN A 15 -4.81 4.92 7.01
N CYS A 16 -5.86 4.46 7.69
CA CYS A 16 -6.98 5.30 8.11
C CYS A 16 -6.54 6.50 8.94
N TYR A 17 -5.69 6.28 9.95
CA TYR A 17 -5.17 7.37 10.78
C TYR A 17 -4.31 8.36 9.99
N ASN A 18 -3.49 7.87 9.07
CA ASN A 18 -2.64 8.71 8.22
C ASN A 18 -3.48 9.63 7.31
N VAL A 19 -4.55 9.12 6.71
CA VAL A 19 -5.48 9.91 5.89
C VAL A 19 -6.20 10.95 6.76
N ALA A 20 -6.74 10.54 7.94
CA ALA A 20 -7.39 11.47 8.86
C ALA A 20 -6.44 12.59 9.33
N ARG A 21 -5.18 12.23 9.60
CA ARG A 21 -4.15 13.22 9.96
C ARG A 21 -3.85 14.18 8.81
N ALA A 22 -3.79 13.70 7.57
CA ALA A 22 -3.57 14.54 6.40
C ALA A 22 -4.71 15.56 6.22
N PHE A 23 -5.97 15.13 6.39
CA PHE A 23 -7.14 16.05 6.37
C PHE A 23 -7.09 17.05 7.51
N HIS A 24 -6.77 16.62 8.72
CA HIS A 24 -6.65 17.56 9.85
C HIS A 24 -5.51 18.56 9.66
N MET A 25 -4.37 18.14 9.11
CA MET A 25 -3.25 19.04 8.82
C MET A 25 -3.59 20.06 7.73
N GLN A 26 -4.33 19.66 6.70
CA GLN A 26 -4.63 20.49 5.54
C GLN A 26 -5.81 21.45 5.79
N TYR A 27 -6.87 20.96 6.44
CA TYR A 27 -8.15 21.65 6.53
C TYR A 27 -8.64 21.90 7.96
N GLY A 28 -7.95 21.37 8.98
CA GLY A 28 -8.40 21.47 10.38
C GLY A 28 -9.61 20.59 10.72
N VAL A 29 -10.10 19.77 9.78
CA VAL A 29 -11.31 18.97 9.94
C VAL A 29 -11.04 17.63 10.62
N LYS A 30 -12.08 17.05 11.23
CA LYS A 30 -12.07 15.68 11.73
C LYS A 30 -12.62 14.73 10.66
N SER A 31 -12.12 13.50 10.65
CA SER A 31 -12.61 12.45 9.74
C SER A 31 -13.61 11.53 10.43
N TYR A 32 -14.59 11.04 9.70
CA TYR A 32 -15.52 10.00 10.14
C TYR A 32 -15.00 8.65 9.66
N ALA A 33 -14.76 7.72 10.58
CA ALA A 33 -14.22 6.40 10.27
C ALA A 33 -15.18 5.29 10.67
N PHE A 34 -15.42 4.36 9.76
CA PHE A 34 -16.29 3.21 9.96
C PHE A 34 -15.50 1.92 9.80
N ALA A 35 -15.57 1.03 10.77
CA ALA A 35 -14.99 -0.31 10.71
C ALA A 35 -15.64 -1.23 11.75
N ARG A 36 -15.35 -2.54 11.66
CA ARG A 36 -15.92 -3.53 12.62
C ARG A 36 -15.52 -3.28 14.07
N TYR A 37 -14.31 -2.75 14.29
CA TYR A 37 -13.79 -2.43 15.62
C TYR A 37 -12.67 -1.41 15.57
N ALA A 38 -12.51 -0.62 16.63
CA ALA A 38 -11.41 0.32 16.77
C ALA A 38 -10.11 -0.41 17.15
N ILE A 39 -9.01 -0.01 16.50
CA ILE A 39 -7.66 -0.48 16.86
C ILE A 39 -6.79 0.68 17.32
N SER A 40 -5.60 0.39 17.83
CA SER A 40 -4.72 1.39 18.46
C SER A 40 -4.40 2.61 17.57
N ALA A 41 -4.45 2.45 16.25
CA ALA A 41 -4.15 3.55 15.34
C ALA A 41 -5.18 4.69 15.42
N THR A 42 -6.47 4.37 15.52
CA THR A 42 -7.60 5.34 15.58
C THR A 42 -8.19 5.53 16.97
N LYS A 43 -7.92 4.59 17.88
CA LYS A 43 -8.50 4.60 19.24
C LYS A 43 -8.06 5.84 20.03
N TYR A 44 -9.03 6.48 20.69
CA TYR A 44 -8.86 7.71 21.46
C TYR A 44 -8.34 8.93 20.68
N SER A 45 -8.37 8.89 19.36
CA SER A 45 -7.99 10.05 18.54
C SER A 45 -9.03 11.16 18.64
N LYS A 46 -8.57 12.41 18.72
CA LYS A 46 -9.43 13.61 18.69
C LYS A 46 -9.76 14.06 17.27
N ILE A 47 -9.01 13.56 16.29
CA ILE A 47 -9.19 13.92 14.87
C ILE A 47 -10.02 12.91 14.10
N VAL A 48 -10.50 11.84 14.78
CA VAL A 48 -11.32 10.78 14.18
C VAL A 48 -12.59 10.58 14.98
N HIS A 49 -13.74 10.72 14.35
CA HIS A 49 -15.03 10.21 14.82
C HIS A 49 -15.15 8.77 14.38
N PHE A 50 -14.94 7.84 15.32
CA PHE A 50 -14.92 6.41 15.01
C PHE A 50 -16.24 5.75 15.36
N THR A 51 -16.86 5.06 14.40
CA THR A 51 -18.09 4.28 14.57
C THR A 51 -17.82 2.81 14.29
N CYS A 52 -18.13 1.95 15.26
CA CYS A 52 -18.13 0.51 15.06
C CYS A 52 -19.40 0.08 14.33
N VAL A 53 -19.24 -0.61 13.20
CA VAL A 53 -20.35 -1.14 12.41
C VAL A 53 -20.10 -2.63 12.16
N PRO A 54 -20.92 -3.54 12.75
CA PRO A 54 -20.82 -4.97 12.44
C PRO A 54 -21.05 -5.22 10.94
N ASN A 55 -20.28 -6.12 10.36
CA ASN A 55 -20.39 -6.53 8.95
C ASN A 55 -20.22 -5.40 7.92
N ILE A 56 -19.57 -4.28 8.26
CA ILE A 56 -19.27 -3.18 7.33
C ILE A 56 -18.43 -3.63 6.14
N ASP A 57 -17.83 -4.80 6.19
CA ASP A 57 -17.07 -5.48 5.15
C ASP A 57 -17.97 -6.29 4.19
N THR A 58 -19.29 -6.03 4.18
CA THR A 58 -20.24 -6.50 3.14
C THR A 58 -20.79 -5.29 2.38
N ASP A 59 -20.99 -5.46 1.05
CA ASP A 59 -21.43 -4.36 0.16
C ASP A 59 -22.73 -3.72 0.65
N SER A 60 -23.72 -4.53 1.02
CA SER A 60 -25.05 -4.03 1.46
C SER A 60 -24.97 -3.19 2.73
N VAL A 61 -24.19 -3.62 3.72
CA VAL A 61 -24.04 -2.87 5.00
C VAL A 61 -23.24 -1.59 4.76
N MET A 62 -22.18 -1.66 3.94
CA MET A 62 -21.39 -0.48 3.59
C MET A 62 -22.25 0.57 2.90
N LEU A 63 -23.02 0.18 1.89
CA LEU A 63 -23.90 1.09 1.14
C LEU A 63 -24.96 1.73 2.04
N ASP A 64 -25.66 0.93 2.87
CA ASP A 64 -26.66 1.44 3.81
C ASP A 64 -26.06 2.48 4.78
N VAL A 65 -24.85 2.24 5.30
CA VAL A 65 -24.17 3.19 6.19
C VAL A 65 -23.77 4.47 5.46
N LEU A 66 -23.22 4.33 4.25
CA LEU A 66 -22.76 5.49 3.48
C LEU A 66 -23.92 6.34 2.95
N HIS A 67 -25.02 5.74 2.49
CA HIS A 67 -26.22 6.47 2.08
C HIS A 67 -26.83 7.25 3.25
N ARG A 68 -27.06 6.61 4.42
CA ARG A 68 -27.54 7.31 5.61
C ARG A 68 -26.58 8.43 6.07
N PHE A 69 -25.28 8.23 5.88
CA PHE A 69 -24.30 9.27 6.17
C PHE A 69 -24.43 10.44 5.20
N ALA A 70 -24.59 10.17 3.92
CA ALA A 70 -24.78 11.19 2.88
C ALA A 70 -26.06 11.99 3.11
N ASP A 71 -27.18 11.33 3.44
CA ASP A 71 -28.44 11.99 3.77
C ASP A 71 -28.32 12.97 4.94
N ALA A 72 -27.46 12.66 5.92
CA ALA A 72 -27.21 13.54 7.07
C ALA A 72 -26.23 14.69 6.77
N HIS A 73 -25.57 14.69 5.60
CA HIS A 73 -24.54 15.65 5.21
C HIS A 73 -24.81 16.29 3.85
N ILE A 74 -26.09 16.45 3.50
CA ILE A 74 -26.52 17.09 2.25
C ILE A 74 -25.91 18.49 2.11
N GLY A 75 -25.21 18.74 1.01
CA GLY A 75 -24.54 20.00 0.74
C GLY A 75 -23.09 20.07 1.21
N ASP A 76 -22.61 19.11 2.00
CA ASP A 76 -21.20 18.98 2.35
C ASP A 76 -20.41 18.30 1.21
N ARG A 77 -19.09 18.54 1.17
CA ARG A 77 -18.18 17.89 0.24
C ARG A 77 -17.57 16.66 0.90
N MET A 78 -18.14 15.50 0.62
CA MET A 78 -17.72 14.23 1.18
C MET A 78 -16.61 13.57 0.34
N VAL A 79 -15.48 13.22 0.96
CA VAL A 79 -14.36 12.53 0.30
C VAL A 79 -14.19 11.15 0.92
N LEU A 80 -14.40 10.10 0.12
CA LEU A 80 -14.44 8.71 0.58
C LEU A 80 -13.11 8.00 0.37
N PHE A 81 -12.59 7.39 1.44
CA PHE A 81 -11.38 6.57 1.40
C PHE A 81 -11.61 5.15 1.93
N GLY A 82 -11.13 4.16 1.18
CA GLY A 82 -10.87 2.81 1.67
C GLY A 82 -9.46 2.69 2.22
N CYS A 83 -9.30 2.09 3.40
CA CYS A 83 -8.00 1.99 4.06
C CYS A 83 -7.41 0.57 4.03
N THR A 84 -8.08 -0.37 3.36
CA THR A 84 -7.59 -1.71 3.02
C THR A 84 -7.95 -2.03 1.58
N ASP A 85 -7.32 -3.06 1.00
CA ASP A 85 -7.60 -3.48 -0.38
C ASP A 85 -9.06 -3.91 -0.54
N ASP A 86 -9.63 -4.60 0.47
CA ASP A 86 -11.03 -5.04 0.45
C ASP A 86 -12.00 -3.84 0.42
N TYR A 87 -11.82 -2.85 1.30
CA TYR A 87 -12.68 -1.65 1.30
C TYR A 87 -12.54 -0.83 0.01
N VAL A 88 -11.34 -0.74 -0.56
CA VAL A 88 -11.14 -0.06 -1.85
C VAL A 88 -11.84 -0.81 -2.97
N ALA A 89 -11.72 -2.13 -3.02
CA ALA A 89 -12.43 -2.95 -4.01
C ALA A 89 -13.95 -2.83 -3.88
N MET A 90 -14.48 -2.76 -2.64
CA MET A 90 -15.92 -2.53 -2.39
C MET A 90 -16.37 -1.15 -2.89
N ILE A 91 -15.62 -0.09 -2.60
CA ILE A 91 -15.91 1.27 -3.08
C ILE A 91 -15.89 1.33 -4.60
N ILE A 92 -14.86 0.78 -5.23
CA ILE A 92 -14.72 0.76 -6.70
C ILE A 92 -15.88 0.01 -7.35
N ARG A 93 -16.26 -1.14 -6.78
CA ARG A 93 -17.30 -2.04 -7.30
C ARG A 93 -18.69 -1.41 -7.25
N ASN A 94 -18.95 -0.60 -6.21
CA ASN A 94 -20.23 0.05 -5.96
C ASN A 94 -20.21 1.57 -6.24
N ARG A 95 -19.26 2.04 -7.04
CA ARG A 95 -19.04 3.48 -7.30
C ARG A 95 -20.30 4.19 -7.78
N ASP A 96 -21.11 3.55 -8.62
CA ASP A 96 -22.30 4.14 -9.24
C ASP A 96 -23.39 4.47 -8.19
N GLU A 97 -23.41 3.73 -7.07
CA GLU A 97 -24.31 3.96 -5.93
C GLU A 97 -23.76 4.99 -4.91
N LEU A 98 -22.53 5.48 -5.11
CA LEU A 98 -21.83 6.38 -4.19
C LEU A 98 -21.55 7.76 -4.83
N SER A 99 -22.46 8.25 -5.67
CA SER A 99 -22.32 9.50 -6.43
C SER A 99 -22.21 10.75 -5.55
N ASP A 100 -22.66 10.70 -4.29
CA ASP A 100 -22.53 11.78 -3.30
C ASP A 100 -21.11 12.01 -2.81
N PHE A 101 -20.20 11.08 -3.11
CA PHE A 101 -18.83 11.11 -2.63
C PHE A 101 -17.83 11.40 -3.73
N VAL A 102 -16.81 12.17 -3.40
CA VAL A 102 -15.57 12.22 -4.19
C VAL A 102 -14.80 10.93 -3.91
N ILE A 103 -14.56 10.12 -4.94
CA ILE A 103 -13.92 8.81 -4.84
C ILE A 103 -12.61 8.82 -5.62
N PRO A 104 -11.45 9.07 -4.98
CA PRO A 104 -10.15 9.17 -5.65
C PRO A 104 -9.53 7.79 -5.90
N TYR A 105 -10.25 6.94 -6.61
CA TYR A 105 -9.88 5.59 -7.00
C TYR A 105 -10.12 5.35 -8.48
N PRO A 106 -9.52 4.31 -9.08
CA PRO A 106 -9.66 4.01 -10.50
C PRO A 106 -11.07 3.49 -10.84
N PRO A 107 -11.43 3.45 -12.14
CA PRO A 107 -12.63 2.84 -12.61
C PRO A 107 -12.66 1.32 -12.37
N LYS A 108 -13.86 0.71 -12.41
CA LYS A 108 -14.12 -0.68 -12.03
C LYS A 108 -13.31 -1.71 -12.83
N GLU A 109 -13.01 -1.40 -14.07
CA GLU A 109 -12.24 -2.26 -14.98
C GLU A 109 -10.84 -2.53 -14.44
N MET A 110 -10.27 -1.60 -13.66
CA MET A 110 -8.93 -1.76 -13.05
C MET A 110 -8.87 -2.90 -12.03
N LEU A 111 -10.01 -3.31 -11.45
CA LEU A 111 -10.06 -4.48 -10.57
C LEU A 111 -9.71 -5.80 -11.29
N THR A 112 -9.83 -5.86 -12.60
CA THR A 112 -9.49 -7.04 -13.40
C THR A 112 -8.28 -6.83 -14.28
N THR A 113 -7.97 -5.59 -14.66
CA THR A 113 -6.88 -5.28 -15.60
C THR A 113 -5.52 -5.22 -14.92
N VAL A 114 -5.42 -4.64 -13.72
CA VAL A 114 -4.11 -4.43 -13.07
C VAL A 114 -4.03 -4.93 -11.63
N SER A 115 -5.15 -5.29 -10.99
CA SER A 115 -5.09 -5.83 -9.63
C SER A 115 -4.68 -7.32 -9.59
N LYS A 116 -4.93 -8.06 -10.67
CA LYS A 116 -4.43 -9.43 -10.83
C LYS A 116 -3.00 -9.38 -11.38
N LYS A 117 -2.12 -10.15 -10.76
CA LYS A 117 -0.67 -10.08 -11.07
C LYS A 117 -0.31 -10.50 -12.48
N ALA A 118 -1.00 -11.50 -13.04
CA ALA A 118 -0.73 -11.95 -14.41
C ALA A 118 -1.05 -10.84 -15.43
N GLU A 119 -2.23 -10.26 -15.32
CA GLU A 119 -2.70 -9.17 -16.19
C GLU A 119 -1.85 -7.89 -16.01
N PHE A 120 -1.41 -7.62 -14.79
CA PHE A 120 -0.49 -6.51 -14.50
C PHE A 120 0.87 -6.69 -15.19
N TYR A 121 1.44 -7.90 -15.21
CA TYR A 121 2.71 -8.15 -15.89
C TYR A 121 2.58 -8.04 -17.41
N GLU A 122 1.45 -8.44 -18.00
CA GLU A 122 1.16 -8.18 -19.42
C GLU A 122 1.15 -6.67 -19.73
N MET A 123 0.62 -5.85 -18.81
CA MET A 123 0.69 -4.39 -18.93
C MET A 123 2.13 -3.88 -18.78
N CYS A 124 2.89 -4.41 -17.85
CA CYS A 124 4.30 -4.05 -17.69
C CYS A 124 5.09 -4.30 -18.97
N ASP A 125 4.92 -5.46 -19.61
CA ASP A 125 5.55 -5.80 -20.88
C ASP A 125 5.18 -4.81 -21.99
N LYS A 126 3.89 -4.50 -22.12
CA LYS A 126 3.38 -3.56 -23.13
C LYS A 126 4.02 -2.17 -23.02
N PHE A 127 4.30 -1.71 -21.80
CA PHE A 127 4.89 -0.40 -21.55
C PHE A 127 6.40 -0.45 -21.29
N GLY A 128 7.03 -1.62 -21.43
CA GLY A 128 8.46 -1.81 -21.19
C GLY A 128 8.88 -1.51 -19.74
N ILE A 129 7.99 -1.79 -18.77
CA ILE A 129 8.24 -1.66 -17.34
C ILE A 129 8.86 -2.97 -16.87
N PRO A 130 10.11 -2.99 -16.38
CA PRO A 130 10.75 -4.21 -15.91
C PRO A 130 10.01 -4.80 -14.70
N HIS A 131 9.72 -6.09 -14.77
CA HIS A 131 9.20 -6.88 -13.65
C HIS A 131 10.05 -8.16 -13.50
N PRO A 132 9.95 -8.90 -12.39
CA PRO A 132 10.65 -10.18 -12.27
C PRO A 132 10.22 -11.16 -13.37
N ASP A 133 11.16 -11.93 -13.91
CA ASP A 133 10.86 -12.96 -14.90
C ASP A 133 9.78 -13.89 -14.35
N THR A 134 8.73 -14.11 -15.14
CA THR A 134 7.48 -14.69 -14.64
C THR A 134 6.90 -15.68 -15.63
N VAL A 135 6.51 -16.86 -15.12
CA VAL A 135 5.72 -17.86 -15.84
C VAL A 135 4.36 -17.97 -15.15
N VAL A 136 3.30 -17.97 -15.93
CA VAL A 136 1.91 -18.07 -15.47
C VAL A 136 1.40 -19.49 -15.75
N LEU A 137 0.90 -20.17 -14.74
CA LEU A 137 0.27 -21.49 -14.85
C LEU A 137 -1.23 -21.38 -14.60
N THR A 138 -1.99 -22.15 -15.36
CA THR A 138 -3.48 -22.16 -15.31
C THR A 138 -4.05 -23.43 -14.68
N ASP A 139 -3.22 -24.43 -14.41
CA ASP A 139 -3.63 -25.74 -13.90
C ASP A 139 -2.53 -26.39 -13.07
N LYS A 140 -2.82 -27.57 -12.52
CA LYS A 140 -1.85 -28.45 -11.88
C LYS A 140 -0.66 -28.72 -12.80
N THR A 141 0.48 -28.97 -12.22
CA THR A 141 1.73 -29.16 -12.95
C THR A 141 2.57 -30.25 -12.33
N ASP A 142 3.48 -30.82 -13.10
CA ASP A 142 4.54 -31.72 -12.65
C ASP A 142 5.91 -31.03 -12.68
N ALA A 143 6.88 -31.62 -11.96
CA ALA A 143 8.21 -31.06 -11.81
C ALA A 143 8.94 -30.91 -13.16
N ASP A 144 8.76 -31.87 -14.06
CA ASP A 144 9.43 -31.88 -15.36
C ASP A 144 9.00 -30.72 -16.27
N SER A 145 7.80 -30.19 -16.05
CA SER A 145 7.27 -29.05 -16.83
C SER A 145 7.77 -27.68 -16.36
N ILE A 146 8.37 -27.61 -15.16
CA ILE A 146 8.82 -26.36 -14.52
C ILE A 146 10.30 -26.38 -14.12
N THR A 147 11.14 -27.09 -14.87
CA THR A 147 12.60 -27.03 -14.69
C THR A 147 13.15 -25.64 -14.99
N ALA A 148 14.34 -25.31 -14.45
CA ALA A 148 14.95 -24.00 -14.67
C ALA A 148 15.09 -23.63 -16.15
N ASP A 149 15.46 -24.60 -17.00
CA ASP A 149 15.57 -24.39 -18.46
C ASP A 149 14.22 -24.04 -19.11
N LYS A 150 13.13 -24.62 -18.63
CA LYS A 150 11.77 -24.32 -19.12
C LYS A 150 11.21 -23.02 -18.60
N LEU A 151 11.57 -22.64 -17.37
CA LEU A 151 11.17 -21.37 -16.78
C LEU A 151 11.97 -20.17 -17.33
N GLY A 152 13.22 -20.38 -17.73
CA GLY A 152 14.15 -19.31 -18.15
C GLY A 152 14.84 -18.62 -16.97
N PHE A 153 14.63 -19.09 -15.72
CA PHE A 153 15.28 -18.57 -14.50
C PHE A 153 15.55 -19.70 -13.49
N SER A 154 16.51 -19.45 -12.60
CA SER A 154 17.04 -20.46 -11.69
C SER A 154 16.25 -20.55 -10.38
N TYR A 155 16.27 -21.75 -9.79
CA TYR A 155 15.82 -21.98 -8.41
C TYR A 155 16.85 -21.41 -7.40
N PRO A 156 16.40 -20.95 -6.19
CA PRO A 156 15.01 -20.96 -5.70
C PRO A 156 14.13 -19.92 -6.39
N ILE A 157 12.85 -20.25 -6.52
CA ILE A 157 11.83 -19.38 -7.16
C ILE A 157 10.74 -18.98 -6.18
N ILE A 158 9.98 -17.93 -6.55
CA ILE A 158 8.75 -17.55 -5.87
C ILE A 158 7.56 -18.24 -6.53
N VAL A 159 6.69 -18.82 -5.69
CA VAL A 159 5.39 -19.38 -6.09
C VAL A 159 4.29 -18.62 -5.35
N LYS A 160 3.36 -18.02 -6.07
CA LYS A 160 2.27 -17.22 -5.49
C LYS A 160 1.00 -17.26 -6.33
N PRO A 161 -0.21 -17.11 -5.73
CA PRO A 161 -1.45 -16.98 -6.48
C PRO A 161 -1.51 -15.63 -7.22
N SER A 162 -2.13 -15.60 -8.40
CA SER A 162 -2.38 -14.37 -9.16
C SER A 162 -3.39 -13.48 -8.45
N SER A 163 -4.50 -14.05 -7.95
CA SER A 163 -5.54 -13.34 -7.19
C SER A 163 -5.39 -13.62 -5.69
N SER A 164 -5.02 -12.62 -4.92
CA SER A 164 -4.97 -12.73 -3.45
C SER A 164 -6.38 -12.85 -2.85
N VAL A 165 -7.37 -12.14 -3.40
CA VAL A 165 -8.76 -12.16 -2.91
C VAL A 165 -9.36 -13.56 -3.02
N ASP A 166 -9.22 -14.22 -4.18
CA ASP A 166 -9.77 -15.55 -4.38
C ASP A 166 -8.97 -16.60 -3.62
N TYR A 167 -7.67 -16.41 -3.47
CA TYR A 167 -6.82 -17.31 -2.73
C TYR A 167 -7.25 -17.47 -1.26
N TRP A 168 -7.54 -16.36 -0.57
CA TRP A 168 -7.93 -16.41 0.84
C TRP A 168 -9.30 -17.05 1.09
N LYS A 169 -10.13 -17.21 0.07
CA LYS A 169 -11.41 -17.93 0.15
C LYS A 169 -11.23 -19.46 0.22
N HIS A 170 -10.06 -19.98 -0.20
CA HIS A 170 -9.74 -21.41 -0.33
C HIS A 170 -8.64 -21.80 0.64
N SER A 171 -8.91 -21.63 1.95
CA SER A 171 -7.93 -21.86 3.01
C SER A 171 -7.58 -23.34 3.21
N PHE A 172 -6.30 -23.61 3.50
CA PHE A 172 -5.78 -24.93 3.85
C PHE A 172 -4.68 -24.79 4.91
N ASP A 173 -4.33 -25.88 5.57
CA ASP A 173 -3.30 -25.85 6.61
C ASP A 173 -1.91 -25.52 6.03
N GLY A 174 -1.17 -24.66 6.72
CA GLY A 174 0.12 -24.17 6.27
C GLY A 174 0.09 -23.16 5.13
N MET A 175 -1.08 -22.57 4.83
CA MET A 175 -1.25 -21.54 3.81
C MET A 175 -0.36 -20.32 4.05
N LYS A 176 0.32 -19.85 3.00
CA LYS A 176 1.16 -18.66 3.00
C LYS A 176 0.76 -17.74 1.83
N LYS A 177 0.96 -16.44 1.98
CA LYS A 177 0.74 -15.45 0.90
C LYS A 177 1.72 -15.67 -0.28
N VAL A 178 2.96 -16.06 0.04
CA VAL A 178 4.06 -16.26 -0.92
C VAL A 178 4.87 -17.46 -0.44
N TYR A 179 5.26 -18.31 -1.36
CA TYR A 179 6.13 -19.46 -1.13
C TYR A 179 7.45 -19.25 -1.85
N THR A 180 8.53 -19.78 -1.26
CA THR A 180 9.80 -19.97 -1.95
C THR A 180 9.98 -21.47 -2.16
N ALA A 181 10.23 -21.89 -3.39
CA ALA A 181 10.51 -23.28 -3.73
C ALA A 181 11.98 -23.42 -4.14
N ALA A 182 12.67 -24.40 -3.56
CA ALA A 182 14.09 -24.64 -3.81
C ALA A 182 14.33 -25.57 -5.00
N SER A 183 13.29 -26.28 -5.45
CA SER A 183 13.37 -27.22 -6.59
C SER A 183 12.06 -27.29 -7.37
N PRO A 184 12.06 -27.87 -8.59
CA PRO A 184 10.84 -28.13 -9.36
C PRO A 184 9.82 -28.98 -8.60
N GLU A 185 10.26 -30.00 -7.85
CA GLU A 185 9.40 -30.89 -7.09
C GLU A 185 8.65 -30.15 -5.98
N GLU A 186 9.37 -29.30 -5.22
CA GLU A 186 8.78 -28.48 -4.18
C GLU A 186 7.78 -27.47 -4.77
N ALA A 187 8.10 -26.86 -5.90
CA ALA A 187 7.20 -25.93 -6.58
C ALA A 187 5.91 -26.64 -7.07
N ALA A 188 6.06 -27.82 -7.69
CA ALA A 188 4.92 -28.62 -8.14
C ALA A 188 4.03 -29.06 -6.96
N GLU A 189 4.63 -29.47 -5.83
CA GLU A 189 3.88 -29.83 -4.62
C GLU A 189 3.06 -28.65 -4.10
N ILE A 190 3.67 -27.45 -3.99
CA ILE A 190 2.98 -26.24 -3.54
C ILE A 190 1.81 -25.91 -4.47
N ILE A 191 2.01 -25.89 -5.78
CA ILE A 191 1.02 -25.56 -6.79
C ILE A 191 -0.16 -26.54 -6.72
N ASN A 192 0.13 -27.84 -6.73
CA ASN A 192 -0.90 -28.87 -6.72
C ASN A 192 -1.70 -28.89 -5.43
N ARG A 193 -1.08 -28.56 -4.28
CA ARG A 193 -1.77 -28.39 -3.00
C ARG A 193 -2.73 -27.21 -3.04
N ILE A 194 -2.35 -26.08 -3.65
CA ILE A 194 -3.19 -24.90 -3.79
C ILE A 194 -4.40 -25.19 -4.69
N TYR A 195 -4.19 -25.84 -5.84
CA TYR A 195 -5.29 -26.22 -6.72
C TYR A 195 -6.18 -27.32 -6.11
N ALA A 196 -5.62 -28.23 -5.33
CA ALA A 196 -6.40 -29.23 -4.60
C ALA A 196 -7.31 -28.61 -3.52
N ALA A 197 -6.96 -27.44 -2.98
CA ALA A 197 -7.82 -26.68 -2.07
C ALA A 197 -8.96 -25.92 -2.78
N GLY A 198 -9.05 -26.03 -4.12
CA GLY A 198 -10.12 -25.42 -4.92
C GLY A 198 -9.84 -24.00 -5.44
N TYR A 199 -8.60 -23.53 -5.36
CA TYR A 199 -8.23 -22.23 -5.92
C TYR A 199 -8.49 -22.18 -7.44
N PRO A 200 -9.30 -21.22 -7.95
CA PRO A 200 -9.79 -21.28 -9.35
C PRO A 200 -8.96 -20.45 -10.34
N GLU A 201 -7.98 -19.68 -9.85
CA GLU A 201 -7.26 -18.70 -10.66
C GLU A 201 -5.83 -19.15 -10.98
N LYS A 202 -5.11 -18.39 -11.77
CA LYS A 202 -3.73 -18.63 -12.22
C LYS A 202 -2.73 -18.64 -11.06
N MET A 203 -1.68 -19.44 -11.20
CA MET A 203 -0.48 -19.41 -10.34
C MET A 203 0.65 -18.68 -11.04
N ILE A 204 1.46 -17.98 -10.26
CA ILE A 204 2.65 -17.23 -10.69
C ILE A 204 3.88 -17.95 -10.18
N LEU A 205 4.76 -18.38 -11.09
CA LEU A 205 6.13 -18.76 -10.83
C LEU A 205 7.02 -17.59 -11.23
N GLN A 206 7.89 -17.16 -10.33
CA GLN A 206 8.62 -15.91 -10.54
C GLN A 206 10.05 -16.04 -10.03
N GLU A 207 11.00 -15.42 -10.72
CA GLU A 207 12.37 -15.34 -10.23
C GLU A 207 12.43 -14.71 -8.85
N LEU A 208 13.32 -15.20 -8.01
CA LEU A 208 13.59 -14.61 -6.70
C LEU A 208 14.57 -13.44 -6.86
N ILE A 209 14.08 -12.21 -6.73
CA ILE A 209 14.97 -11.05 -6.65
C ILE A 209 15.60 -11.01 -5.26
N ALA A 210 16.90 -11.27 -5.19
CA ALA A 210 17.67 -11.26 -3.94
C ALA A 210 17.66 -9.86 -3.29
N GLY A 211 18.03 -9.81 -2.01
CA GLY A 211 18.15 -8.59 -1.22
C GLY A 211 17.10 -8.43 -0.13
N GLY A 212 17.47 -7.67 0.88
CA GLY A 212 16.64 -7.37 2.07
C GLY A 212 15.69 -6.19 1.86
N ASP A 213 15.21 -5.67 2.98
CA ASP A 213 14.25 -4.55 3.02
C ASP A 213 14.77 -3.30 2.30
N SER A 214 16.08 -3.04 2.39
CA SER A 214 16.71 -1.85 1.79
C SER A 214 16.79 -1.87 0.26
N GLN A 215 16.51 -3.00 -0.41
CA GLN A 215 16.33 -3.05 -1.85
C GLN A 215 14.92 -2.66 -2.28
N MET A 216 13.96 -2.63 -1.36
CA MET A 216 12.59 -2.26 -1.66
C MET A 216 12.41 -0.76 -1.86
N ARG A 217 11.53 -0.42 -2.78
CA ARG A 217 11.02 0.93 -3.02
C ARG A 217 9.50 0.89 -3.01
N VAL A 218 8.91 1.95 -2.52
CA VAL A 218 7.49 2.23 -2.67
C VAL A 218 7.34 3.45 -3.57
N PHE A 219 6.58 3.32 -4.63
CA PHE A 219 6.34 4.42 -5.57
C PHE A 219 4.84 4.70 -5.64
N THR A 220 4.43 5.87 -5.16
CA THR A 220 3.03 6.27 -5.17
C THR A 220 2.80 7.35 -6.19
N CYS A 221 1.80 7.13 -7.07
CA CYS A 221 1.31 8.10 -8.02
C CYS A 221 -0.11 8.53 -7.66
N PHE A 222 -0.50 9.71 -8.11
CA PHE A 222 -1.86 10.22 -8.04
C PHE A 222 -2.28 10.77 -9.38
N SER A 223 -3.40 10.27 -9.91
CA SER A 223 -4.02 10.72 -11.15
C SER A 223 -5.31 11.50 -10.86
N ASP A 224 -5.57 12.57 -11.61
CA ASP A 224 -6.83 13.28 -11.53
C ASP A 224 -7.99 12.48 -12.17
N LYS A 225 -9.21 13.02 -12.12
CA LYS A 225 -10.40 12.35 -12.67
C LYS A 225 -10.39 12.18 -14.19
N ASN A 226 -9.48 12.88 -14.89
CA ASN A 226 -9.28 12.77 -16.34
C ASN A 226 -8.18 11.76 -16.70
N GLY A 227 -7.63 11.04 -15.70
CA GLY A 227 -6.56 10.06 -15.89
C GLY A 227 -5.17 10.67 -16.08
N LYS A 228 -4.98 11.96 -15.77
CA LYS A 228 -3.65 12.59 -15.83
C LYS A 228 -2.90 12.43 -14.51
N VAL A 229 -1.69 11.92 -14.56
CA VAL A 229 -0.83 11.77 -13.38
C VAL A 229 -0.36 13.14 -12.92
N ARG A 230 -0.80 13.54 -11.72
CA ARG A 230 -0.58 14.88 -11.15
C ARG A 230 0.48 14.91 -10.05
N ALA A 231 0.80 13.77 -9.47
CA ALA A 231 1.82 13.69 -8.43
C ALA A 231 2.50 12.32 -8.40
N MET A 232 3.79 12.31 -8.10
CA MET A 232 4.61 11.10 -7.93
C MET A 232 5.55 11.27 -6.74
N CYS A 233 5.72 10.23 -5.94
CA CYS A 233 6.64 10.19 -4.79
C CYS A 233 7.30 8.83 -4.65
N LEU A 234 8.63 8.83 -4.52
CA LEU A 234 9.45 7.63 -4.33
C LEU A 234 9.89 7.51 -2.87
N GLY A 235 9.70 6.34 -2.28
CA GLY A 235 10.19 6.00 -0.96
C GLY A 235 11.19 4.85 -1.00
N HIS A 236 12.35 5.02 -0.39
CA HIS A 236 13.34 3.98 -0.15
C HIS A 236 13.04 3.32 1.18
N THR A 237 12.68 2.07 1.17
CA THR A 237 12.36 1.31 2.38
C THR A 237 13.60 1.07 3.21
N MET A 238 13.59 1.53 4.44
CA MET A 238 14.62 1.19 5.42
C MET A 238 14.34 -0.15 6.08
N LEU A 239 13.06 -0.39 6.39
CA LEU A 239 12.63 -1.54 7.18
C LEU A 239 11.18 -1.88 6.89
N GLU A 240 10.87 -3.16 6.74
CA GLU A 240 9.52 -3.72 6.63
C GLU A 240 9.09 -4.42 7.92
N GLU A 241 7.78 -4.67 8.09
CA GLU A 241 7.28 -5.53 9.15
C GLU A 241 7.46 -7.00 8.76
N HIS A 242 8.06 -7.81 9.64
CA HIS A 242 8.30 -9.25 9.43
C HIS A 242 7.32 -10.15 10.20
N THR A 243 6.22 -9.60 10.71
CA THR A 243 5.17 -10.43 11.32
C THR A 243 4.38 -11.21 10.26
N PRO A 244 3.81 -12.38 10.57
CA PRO A 244 3.07 -13.20 9.58
C PRO A 244 1.96 -12.44 8.84
N LYS A 245 1.29 -11.49 9.52
CA LYS A 245 0.21 -10.66 8.94
C LYS A 245 0.68 -9.29 8.44
N GLY A 246 1.90 -8.89 8.74
CA GLY A 246 2.45 -7.57 8.41
C GLY A 246 3.59 -7.63 7.40
N LEU A 247 3.97 -8.81 6.94
CA LEU A 247 5.07 -8.98 6.00
C LEU A 247 4.86 -8.12 4.74
N GLY A 248 5.91 -7.35 4.37
CA GLY A 248 5.88 -6.43 3.23
C GLY A 248 5.30 -5.05 3.54
N ASN A 249 4.83 -4.77 4.78
CA ASN A 249 4.43 -3.41 5.14
C ASN A 249 5.64 -2.56 5.53
N HIS A 250 5.83 -1.44 4.88
CA HIS A 250 6.92 -0.51 5.20
C HIS A 250 6.75 0.08 6.61
N ALA A 251 7.78 -0.05 7.42
CA ALA A 251 7.81 0.45 8.81
C ALA A 251 8.61 1.75 8.96
N ALA A 252 9.60 1.94 8.09
CA ALA A 252 10.41 3.15 7.99
C ALA A 252 10.85 3.37 6.54
N ILE A 253 10.80 4.62 6.06
CA ILE A 253 11.09 5.04 4.70
C ILE A 253 11.95 6.31 4.72
N VAL A 254 12.95 6.39 3.86
CA VAL A 254 13.59 7.65 3.46
C VAL A 254 13.14 7.94 2.04
N THR A 255 12.52 9.11 1.78
CA THR A 255 12.15 9.45 0.40
C THR A 255 13.38 9.69 -0.47
N GLU A 256 13.23 9.41 -1.76
CA GLU A 256 14.24 9.67 -2.78
C GLU A 256 13.65 10.59 -3.85
N PRO A 257 14.49 11.39 -4.54
CA PRO A 257 14.05 12.14 -5.69
C PRO A 257 13.40 11.22 -6.73
N VAL A 258 12.22 11.60 -7.26
CA VAL A 258 11.56 10.82 -8.32
C VAL A 258 12.43 10.72 -9.56
N SER A 259 13.25 11.75 -9.82
CA SER A 259 14.24 11.77 -10.91
C SER A 259 15.28 10.65 -10.84
N SER A 260 15.45 10.02 -9.66
CA SER A 260 16.35 8.87 -9.47
C SER A 260 15.75 7.52 -9.87
N LEU A 261 14.45 7.45 -10.23
CA LEU A 261 13.78 6.23 -10.65
C LEU A 261 13.63 6.18 -12.18
N PRO A 262 14.45 5.40 -12.92
CA PRO A 262 14.46 5.41 -14.38
C PRO A 262 13.13 5.00 -15.04
N ILE A 263 12.32 4.23 -14.33
CA ILE A 263 11.04 3.71 -14.83
C ILE A 263 9.83 4.59 -14.46
N ALA A 264 10.05 5.72 -13.78
CA ALA A 264 8.96 6.57 -13.28
C ALA A 264 8.05 7.08 -14.41
N ASP A 265 8.64 7.54 -15.53
CA ASP A 265 7.86 8.05 -16.66
C ASP A 265 7.13 6.93 -17.42
N LYS A 266 7.71 5.73 -17.53
CA LYS A 266 7.00 4.56 -18.11
C LYS A 266 5.76 4.17 -17.27
N ILE A 267 5.87 4.22 -15.95
CA ILE A 267 4.73 3.98 -15.03
C ILE A 267 3.67 5.07 -15.22
N LYS A 268 4.08 6.34 -15.32
CA LYS A 268 3.19 7.45 -15.63
C LYS A 268 2.44 7.22 -16.94
N ASP A 269 3.16 6.90 -18.01
CA ASP A 269 2.59 6.68 -19.35
C ASP A 269 1.60 5.51 -19.36
N MET A 270 1.90 4.42 -18.63
CA MET A 270 0.98 3.30 -18.44
C MET A 270 -0.31 3.74 -17.73
N LEU A 271 -0.21 4.46 -16.62
CA LEU A 271 -1.38 4.94 -15.86
C LEU A 271 -2.27 5.86 -16.71
N GLU A 272 -1.66 6.80 -17.46
CA GLU A 272 -2.39 7.72 -18.34
C GLU A 272 -3.05 6.98 -19.51
N ALA A 273 -2.36 6.03 -20.14
CA ALA A 273 -2.90 5.24 -21.23
C ALA A 273 -4.06 4.33 -20.79
N LEU A 274 -4.07 3.87 -19.54
CA LEU A 274 -5.15 3.11 -18.95
C LEU A 274 -6.32 3.99 -18.49
N GLY A 275 -6.23 5.31 -18.53
CA GLY A 275 -7.20 6.21 -17.91
C GLY A 275 -7.33 6.01 -16.41
N TYR A 276 -6.24 5.63 -15.75
CA TYR A 276 -6.23 5.37 -14.31
C TYR A 276 -6.48 6.65 -13.52
N THR A 277 -7.39 6.60 -12.54
CA THR A 277 -7.71 7.76 -11.68
C THR A 277 -7.42 7.46 -10.21
N GLY A 278 -7.12 8.51 -9.43
CA GLY A 278 -6.85 8.40 -8.00
C GLY A 278 -5.46 7.85 -7.66
N PHE A 279 -5.35 7.23 -6.48
CA PHE A 279 -4.08 6.73 -5.96
C PHE A 279 -3.69 5.38 -6.55
N SER A 280 -2.42 5.23 -6.91
CA SER A 280 -1.76 3.96 -7.19
C SER A 280 -0.47 3.85 -6.40
N ASN A 281 -0.18 2.66 -5.87
CA ASN A 281 1.00 2.41 -5.06
C ASN A 281 1.72 1.15 -5.56
N PHE A 282 2.94 1.32 -6.04
CA PHE A 282 3.76 0.27 -6.62
C PHE A 282 4.79 -0.23 -5.62
N ASP A 283 4.91 -1.54 -5.51
CA ASP A 283 6.00 -2.20 -4.80
C ASP A 283 7.10 -2.56 -5.82
N ILE A 284 8.28 -1.99 -5.63
CA ILE A 284 9.41 -2.09 -6.56
C ILE A 284 10.63 -2.59 -5.79
N LYS A 285 11.46 -3.43 -6.41
CA LYS A 285 12.72 -3.86 -5.83
C LYS A 285 13.87 -3.56 -6.77
N LEU A 286 14.93 -2.98 -6.24
CA LEU A 286 16.21 -2.83 -6.92
C LEU A 286 16.98 -4.15 -6.78
N ARG A 287 17.43 -4.73 -7.89
CA ARG A 287 18.28 -5.93 -7.86
C ARG A 287 19.62 -5.61 -7.18
N GLU A 288 20.05 -6.47 -6.27
CA GLU A 288 21.34 -6.30 -5.57
C GLU A 288 22.51 -6.11 -6.55
N ASN A 289 23.46 -5.29 -6.14
CA ASN A 289 24.67 -5.00 -6.90
C ASN A 289 24.43 -4.32 -8.26
N THR A 290 23.24 -3.77 -8.48
CA THR A 290 22.92 -2.94 -9.65
C THR A 290 22.56 -1.52 -9.20
N LYS A 291 22.57 -0.57 -10.16
CA LYS A 291 22.18 0.82 -9.90
C LYS A 291 20.76 1.12 -10.37
N ASP A 292 20.33 0.48 -11.46
CA ASP A 292 19.14 0.88 -12.21
C ASP A 292 18.22 -0.31 -12.57
N ASP A 293 18.54 -1.55 -12.13
CA ASP A 293 17.72 -2.72 -12.42
C ASP A 293 16.57 -2.83 -11.41
N TYR A 294 15.59 -1.96 -11.57
CA TYR A 294 14.36 -1.94 -10.77
C TYR A 294 13.33 -2.92 -11.35
N ARG A 295 12.71 -3.71 -10.49
CA ARG A 295 11.67 -4.70 -10.84
C ARG A 295 10.38 -4.39 -10.11
N VAL A 296 9.29 -4.15 -10.85
CA VAL A 296 7.97 -3.84 -10.29
C VAL A 296 7.23 -5.12 -9.96
N PHE A 297 6.79 -5.28 -8.71
CA PHE A 297 6.14 -6.52 -8.24
C PHE A 297 4.63 -6.48 -8.32
N GLU A 298 4.03 -5.35 -7.97
CA GLU A 298 2.58 -5.19 -7.99
C GLU A 298 2.18 -3.71 -7.94
N ILE A 299 0.95 -3.45 -8.33
CA ILE A 299 0.24 -2.20 -8.12
C ILE A 299 -0.89 -2.42 -7.12
N ASN A 300 -0.98 -1.56 -6.11
CA ASN A 300 -2.12 -1.48 -5.22
C ASN A 300 -3.00 -0.29 -5.65
N LEU A 301 -4.31 -0.51 -5.84
CA LEU A 301 -5.25 0.48 -6.37
C LEU A 301 -5.66 1.54 -5.33
N ARG A 302 -4.74 1.96 -4.50
CA ARG A 302 -4.95 2.84 -3.36
C ARG A 302 -3.67 3.55 -2.92
N GLN A 303 -3.81 4.54 -2.02
CA GLN A 303 -2.72 5.03 -1.19
C GLN A 303 -2.18 3.87 -0.31
N GLY A 304 -0.88 3.74 -0.19
CA GLY A 304 -0.25 2.71 0.65
C GLY A 304 -0.60 2.87 2.14
N ARG A 305 -0.41 1.81 2.93
CA ARG A 305 -0.52 1.90 4.39
C ARG A 305 0.49 2.90 4.99
N SER A 306 1.60 3.09 4.33
CA SER A 306 2.66 4.07 4.64
C SER A 306 2.39 5.48 4.10
N ASN A 307 1.22 5.76 3.50
CA ASN A 307 0.92 6.97 2.71
C ASN A 307 1.35 8.31 3.33
N PHE A 308 1.53 8.37 4.65
CA PHE A 308 1.96 9.60 5.31
C PHE A 308 3.38 10.04 4.90
N TYR A 309 4.18 9.16 4.28
CA TYR A 309 5.47 9.57 3.72
C TYR A 309 5.29 10.60 2.59
N LEU A 310 4.18 10.49 1.79
CA LEU A 310 3.82 11.49 0.78
C LEU A 310 3.56 12.85 1.43
N THR A 311 2.67 12.86 2.45
CA THR A 311 2.33 14.09 3.19
C THR A 311 3.57 14.71 3.82
N SER A 312 4.47 13.89 4.38
CA SER A 312 5.75 14.33 4.94
C SER A 312 6.68 14.96 3.90
N ALA A 313 6.66 14.44 2.69
CA ALA A 313 7.46 14.93 1.57
C ALA A 313 6.85 16.17 0.87
N GLY A 314 5.64 16.58 1.25
CA GLY A 314 4.97 17.77 0.72
C GLY A 314 3.76 17.49 -0.18
N LEU A 315 3.45 16.23 -0.48
CA LEU A 315 2.25 15.82 -1.19
C LEU A 315 1.16 15.38 -0.20
N ASN A 316 0.38 16.34 0.31
CA ASN A 316 -0.69 16.00 1.24
C ASN A 316 -1.79 15.20 0.53
N VAL A 317 -2.05 13.95 0.98
CA VAL A 317 -3.04 13.04 0.37
C VAL A 317 -4.46 13.61 0.41
N ALA A 318 -4.80 14.41 1.41
CA ALA A 318 -6.10 15.05 1.50
C ALA A 318 -6.25 16.16 0.45
N TYR A 319 -5.19 16.97 0.22
CA TYR A 319 -5.18 17.99 -0.83
C TYR A 319 -5.29 17.35 -2.22
N LEU A 320 -4.53 16.27 -2.47
CA LEU A 320 -4.62 15.55 -3.73
C LEU A 320 -6.04 15.05 -4.01
N ALA A 321 -6.68 14.41 -3.04
CA ALA A 321 -8.02 13.85 -3.19
C ALA A 321 -9.11 14.91 -3.27
N ASN A 322 -8.99 16.00 -2.52
CA ASN A 322 -10.05 17.01 -2.44
C ASN A 322 -9.95 18.09 -3.52
N GLU A 323 -8.74 18.56 -3.83
CA GLU A 323 -8.53 19.68 -4.75
C GLU A 323 -8.03 19.20 -6.13
N VAL A 324 -6.98 18.37 -6.14
CA VAL A 324 -6.30 17.99 -7.38
C VAL A 324 -7.14 17.00 -8.20
N TYR A 325 -7.86 16.08 -7.53
CA TYR A 325 -8.64 15.05 -8.20
C TYR A 325 -9.62 15.60 -9.24
N GLU A 326 -10.33 16.68 -8.91
CA GLU A 326 -11.30 17.29 -9.80
C GLU A 326 -10.75 18.46 -10.64
N SER A 327 -9.53 18.90 -10.34
CA SER A 327 -8.90 19.98 -11.12
C SER A 327 -8.42 19.49 -12.47
N ALA A 328 -8.59 20.31 -13.50
CA ALA A 328 -7.95 20.06 -14.79
C ALA A 328 -6.51 20.58 -14.76
N GLY A 329 -5.57 19.83 -15.36
CA GLY A 329 -4.18 20.24 -15.49
C GLY A 329 -3.30 19.16 -16.06
N ASN A 330 -2.12 19.53 -16.55
CA ASN A 330 -1.14 18.60 -17.10
C ASN A 330 0.15 18.51 -16.27
N ASP A 331 0.30 19.38 -15.27
CA ASP A 331 1.50 19.41 -14.44
C ASP A 331 1.54 18.23 -13.48
N CYS A 332 2.66 17.52 -13.49
CA CYS A 332 2.95 16.43 -12.58
C CYS A 332 4.00 16.85 -11.56
N ASN A 333 3.61 16.91 -10.29
CA ASN A 333 4.55 17.19 -9.20
C ASN A 333 5.38 15.95 -8.89
N LYS A 334 6.62 15.89 -9.37
CA LYS A 334 7.61 14.88 -9.04
C LYS A 334 8.33 15.30 -7.75
N VAL A 335 8.15 14.55 -6.66
CA VAL A 335 8.78 14.88 -5.37
C VAL A 335 10.29 14.68 -5.44
N GLU A 336 11.02 15.74 -5.14
CA GLU A 336 12.49 15.74 -5.03
C GLU A 336 12.96 15.88 -3.56
N LYS A 337 12.01 16.19 -2.65
CA LYS A 337 12.30 16.40 -1.23
C LYS A 337 12.60 15.09 -0.52
N VAL A 338 13.72 15.05 0.22
CA VAL A 338 14.15 13.90 1.00
C VAL A 338 13.76 14.07 2.46
N VAL A 339 12.98 13.12 3.00
CA VAL A 339 12.54 13.09 4.40
C VAL A 339 12.67 11.68 4.98
N PHE A 340 12.72 11.57 6.29
CA PHE A 340 12.66 10.31 7.01
C PHE A 340 11.28 10.14 7.65
N TRP A 341 10.54 9.13 7.20
CA TRP A 341 9.24 8.75 7.75
C TRP A 341 9.32 7.40 8.50
N HIS A 342 8.57 7.28 9.60
CA HIS A 342 8.43 6.02 10.32
C HIS A 342 7.12 5.94 11.12
N HIS A 343 6.65 4.71 11.43
CA HIS A 343 5.53 4.48 12.36
C HIS A 343 5.93 3.65 13.58
N ILE A 344 7.18 3.23 13.64
CA ILE A 344 7.81 2.46 14.74
C ILE A 344 8.77 3.37 15.50
N PRO A 345 9.28 2.96 16.68
CA PRO A 345 10.36 3.73 17.33
C PRO A 345 11.58 3.86 16.40
N LYS A 346 12.10 5.08 16.21
CA LYS A 346 13.26 5.30 15.34
C LYS A 346 14.50 4.50 15.75
N SER A 347 14.67 4.26 17.05
CA SER A 347 15.73 3.36 17.55
C SER A 347 15.58 1.93 17.05
N THR A 348 14.35 1.47 16.82
CA THR A 348 14.06 0.17 16.21
C THR A 348 14.39 0.19 14.71
N ALA A 349 14.03 1.26 13.99
CA ALA A 349 14.40 1.43 12.60
C ALA A 349 15.94 1.38 12.44
N TYR A 350 16.67 2.20 13.19
CA TYR A 350 18.13 2.23 13.13
C TYR A 350 18.80 0.90 13.48
N LYS A 351 18.23 0.16 14.45
CA LYS A 351 18.78 -1.11 14.91
C LYS A 351 18.68 -2.21 13.86
N TYR A 352 17.53 -2.33 13.20
CA TYR A 352 17.19 -3.47 12.35
C TYR A 352 17.42 -3.20 10.86
N THR A 353 17.60 -1.95 10.43
CA THR A 353 18.00 -1.64 9.05
C THR A 353 19.42 -2.15 8.78
N GLU A 354 19.56 -2.99 7.75
CA GLU A 354 20.85 -3.59 7.37
C GLU A 354 21.77 -2.57 6.71
N ASP A 355 21.23 -1.72 5.83
CA ASP A 355 21.98 -0.66 5.13
C ASP A 355 22.35 0.47 6.12
N LYS A 356 23.64 0.50 6.50
CA LYS A 356 24.16 1.51 7.43
C LYS A 356 24.25 2.90 6.82
N THR A 357 24.41 3.01 5.51
CA THR A 357 24.41 4.30 4.80
C THR A 357 23.03 4.95 4.90
N LEU A 358 21.98 4.15 4.69
CA LEU A 358 20.60 4.61 4.83
C LEU A 358 20.26 4.99 6.28
N VAL A 359 20.79 4.28 7.26
CA VAL A 359 20.67 4.64 8.70
C VAL A 359 21.30 6.00 8.99
N GLU A 360 22.53 6.25 8.50
CA GLU A 360 23.20 7.54 8.71
C GLU A 360 22.47 8.68 7.99
N LYS A 361 21.93 8.44 6.79
CA LYS A 361 21.07 9.39 6.08
C LYS A 361 19.83 9.75 6.90
N ALA A 362 19.13 8.75 7.47
CA ALA A 362 17.96 8.97 8.32
C ALA A 362 18.30 9.73 9.61
N LYS A 363 19.44 9.44 10.25
CA LYS A 363 19.93 10.21 11.41
C LYS A 363 20.23 11.66 11.06
N SER A 364 20.83 11.90 9.90
CA SER A 364 21.11 13.26 9.40
C SER A 364 19.83 14.04 9.18
N LEU A 365 18.82 13.42 8.53
CA LEU A 365 17.51 14.01 8.32
C LEU A 365 16.79 14.33 9.65
N SER A 366 16.90 13.43 10.65
CA SER A 366 16.37 13.69 11.99
C SER A 366 16.99 14.93 12.64
N LYS A 367 18.31 15.13 12.51
CA LYS A 367 19.01 16.31 13.03
C LYS A 367 18.59 17.61 12.33
N GLN A 368 18.18 17.51 11.06
CA GLN A 368 17.71 18.64 10.25
C GLN A 368 16.22 18.96 10.46
N GLY A 369 15.50 18.21 11.32
CA GLY A 369 14.06 18.39 11.51
C GLY A 369 13.20 17.82 10.37
N LEU A 370 13.78 16.96 9.53
CA LEU A 370 13.12 16.31 8.39
C LEU A 370 12.68 14.88 8.73
N GLU A 371 12.42 14.61 10.01
CA GLU A 371 11.88 13.36 10.54
C GLU A 371 10.38 13.49 10.81
N TYR A 372 9.62 12.49 10.38
CA TYR A 372 8.17 12.47 10.53
C TYR A 372 7.69 11.12 11.07
N SER A 373 7.06 11.14 12.25
CA SER A 373 6.39 9.97 12.81
C SER A 373 4.91 9.97 12.44
N SER A 374 4.39 8.86 11.90
CA SER A 374 2.95 8.70 11.65
C SER A 374 2.12 8.81 12.90
N VAL A 375 2.56 8.11 13.97
CA VAL A 375 1.73 7.90 15.17
C VAL A 375 1.88 9.02 16.21
N TRP A 376 2.97 9.81 16.14
CA TRP A 376 3.19 10.92 17.03
C TRP A 376 2.73 12.22 16.39
N TYR A 377 1.58 12.73 16.85
CA TYR A 377 0.98 13.96 16.33
C TYR A 377 0.46 14.83 17.47
N THR A 378 1.17 15.91 17.77
CA THR A 378 0.91 16.77 18.92
C THR A 378 -0.53 17.31 19.01
N PRO A 379 -1.17 17.79 17.93
CA PRO A 379 -2.56 18.24 17.99
C PRO A 379 -3.55 17.16 18.45
N ASP A 380 -3.33 15.87 18.08
CA ASP A 380 -4.17 14.75 18.50
C ASP A 380 -3.89 14.31 19.95
N MET A 381 -2.67 14.56 20.44
CA MET A 381 -2.21 14.13 21.77
C MET A 381 -2.37 15.19 22.84
N ARG A 382 -2.34 16.48 22.48
CA ARG A 382 -2.40 17.60 23.44
C ARG A 382 -3.66 17.47 24.29
N PHE A 383 -3.51 17.44 25.63
CA PHE A 383 -4.59 17.20 26.58
C PHE A 383 -5.40 15.90 26.34
N ASN A 384 -4.74 14.84 25.88
CA ASN A 384 -5.34 13.54 25.59
C ASN A 384 -4.47 12.40 26.16
N PRO A 385 -4.49 12.18 27.49
CA PRO A 385 -3.62 11.17 28.11
C PRO A 385 -3.91 9.75 27.63
N LEU A 386 -5.17 9.42 27.35
CA LEU A 386 -5.55 8.09 26.82
C LEU A 386 -4.92 7.84 25.44
N ARG A 387 -4.89 8.86 24.58
CA ARG A 387 -4.22 8.76 23.28
C ARG A 387 -2.71 8.57 23.44
N ILE A 388 -2.08 9.32 24.33
CA ILE A 388 -0.64 9.20 24.62
C ILE A 388 -0.31 7.78 25.08
N ILE A 389 -1.03 7.24 26.06
CA ILE A 389 -0.84 5.87 26.57
C ILE A 389 -1.03 4.85 25.45
N CYS A 390 -2.08 4.99 24.63
CA CYS A 390 -2.35 4.10 23.50
C CYS A 390 -1.21 4.08 22.48
N VAL A 391 -0.66 5.24 22.14
CA VAL A 391 0.46 5.36 21.20
C VAL A 391 1.76 4.79 21.79
N LEU A 392 2.05 5.06 23.05
CA LEU A 392 3.22 4.49 23.72
C LEU A 392 3.16 2.96 23.76
N GLU A 393 1.99 2.39 24.07
CA GLU A 393 1.79 0.95 24.05
C GLU A 393 1.91 0.38 22.62
N GLN A 394 1.40 1.07 21.61
CA GLN A 394 1.58 0.69 20.21
C GLN A 394 3.07 0.63 19.85
N LEU A 395 3.84 1.66 20.20
CA LEU A 395 5.28 1.71 19.94
C LEU A 395 6.05 0.60 20.70
N ARG A 396 5.64 0.32 21.96
CA ARG A 396 6.21 -0.79 22.75
C ARG A 396 5.95 -2.15 22.08
N ARG A 397 4.72 -2.38 21.62
CA ARG A 397 4.34 -3.62 20.90
C ARG A 397 5.12 -3.75 19.59
N GLN A 398 5.30 -2.69 18.82
CA GLN A 398 6.09 -2.72 17.60
C GLN A 398 7.56 -3.13 17.89
N LYS A 399 8.18 -2.54 18.91
CA LYS A 399 9.53 -2.95 19.35
C LYS A 399 9.59 -4.45 19.70
N GLY A 400 8.57 -4.98 20.37
CA GLY A 400 8.46 -6.41 20.71
C GLY A 400 8.32 -7.30 19.46
N LYS A 401 7.54 -6.88 18.47
CA LYS A 401 7.38 -7.60 17.20
C LYS A 401 8.71 -7.73 16.44
N PHE A 402 9.46 -6.63 16.31
CA PHE A 402 10.78 -6.67 15.67
C PHE A 402 11.77 -7.57 16.42
N LYS A 403 11.76 -7.52 17.75
CA LYS A 403 12.61 -8.43 18.55
C LYS A 403 12.26 -9.91 18.31
N LYS A 404 10.99 -10.24 18.06
CA LYS A 404 10.52 -11.62 17.91
C LYS A 404 10.65 -12.16 16.49
N TYR A 405 10.35 -11.34 15.49
CA TYR A 405 10.12 -11.79 14.13
C TYR A 405 11.17 -11.33 13.12
N TYR A 406 11.97 -10.33 13.43
CA TYR A 406 13.02 -9.90 12.52
C TYR A 406 14.16 -10.92 12.53
N PRO A 407 14.54 -11.48 11.37
CA PRO A 407 15.61 -12.44 11.30
C PRO A 407 16.94 -11.79 11.70
N VAL A 408 17.47 -12.15 12.84
CA VAL A 408 18.84 -11.79 13.18
C VAL A 408 19.74 -12.75 12.42
N LYS A 409 20.43 -12.24 11.38
CA LYS A 409 21.52 -13.02 10.80
C LYS A 409 22.54 -13.30 11.94
N LYS A 410 22.67 -14.57 12.27
CA LYS A 410 23.72 -15.07 13.20
C LYS A 410 25.07 -14.96 12.53
#